data_6a76ebfe0e428c3947af3b51acaa5d47
#
_entry.id   6a76ebfe0e428c3947af3b51acaa5d47
#
_cell.length_a   1.000
_cell.length_b   1.000
_cell.length_c   1.000
_cell.angle_alpha   90.00
_cell.angle_beta   90.00
_cell.angle_gamma   90.00
#
_symmetry.space_group_name_H-M   'P 1'
#
loop_
_entity.id
_entity.type
_entity.pdbx_description
1 polymer ?
#
loop_
_entity_poly.entity_id
_entity_poly.type
_entity_poly.pdbx_seq_one_letter_code
_entity_poly.pdbx_strand_id
1 'polypeptide(L)'
;CTRGIEQIGDTTVIKLQQPYGAIATSMAWAGAINYEKSFVIRNAFELLDSPGEFYFNRKTKTLYYCSNGEDMTKANVIVPTADGLIHIQGESVTKRVRHIRFEGITFSYDHWNLMEVAGSHGFAGIQSLGLAVKYLPDGNWHPSEYNTTDVPRGAIHVENAEGIQFVRNRFEGISSAVAINLVNDVKNSKVEGNYFNDLLGNAVSVGYPQHYKIGNEEVKPVEKGMSLALAKQPVNKSKLQNYTEGIEGLCDNIILADNYIRNISLDFRQVEAITAFFVSNTRIEHNDIEGTPYGAITCGWWWGNSGIPASKVAKNNSVSFNRAGNTHQVLDDGGIIYLLGEQPGTKVEGNYLFNGPRCIYPDDGSAYLTITRNVINNTSYKWMWLHLWTARCHDIVVSDNYVINNLLMDNGTNNKVEKTHSFRDKAEFSGEALKIIAKAGIEEKYKDIVPKAEPEKISIYPKDFKERDVFN
;
A
#
# COMPACT_ATOMS: atom_id res chain seq x y z
N CYS A 1 -0.14 -8.74 21.28
CA CYS A 1 -0.46 -8.57 22.71
C CYS A 1 0.40 -9.52 23.54
N THR A 2 0.87 -9.05 24.70
CA THR A 2 1.60 -9.89 25.66
C THR A 2 0.63 -10.50 26.67
N ARG A 3 0.88 -11.76 27.07
CA ARG A 3 0.18 -12.43 28.16
C ARG A 3 0.90 -12.20 29.50
N GLY A 4 2.20 -12.02 29.47
CA GLY A 4 3.04 -11.79 30.64
C GLY A 4 4.52 -11.78 30.29
N ILE A 5 5.32 -11.34 31.22
CA ILE A 5 6.77 -11.30 31.16
C ILE A 5 7.31 -12.14 32.31
N GLU A 6 8.30 -12.96 32.06
CA GLU A 6 8.95 -13.83 33.06
C GLU A 6 10.47 -13.70 32.94
N GLN A 7 11.12 -13.52 34.05
CA GLN A 7 12.59 -13.53 34.11
C GLN A 7 13.08 -14.94 34.45
N ILE A 8 13.92 -15.52 33.60
CA ILE A 8 14.54 -16.83 33.81
C ILE A 8 16.05 -16.66 33.74
N GLY A 9 16.71 -16.55 34.90
CA GLY A 9 18.12 -16.15 34.96
C GLY A 9 18.32 -14.78 34.31
N ASP A 10 19.25 -14.69 33.37
CA ASP A 10 19.54 -13.43 32.63
C ASP A 10 18.65 -13.24 31.38
N THR A 11 17.68 -14.13 31.17
CA THR A 11 16.79 -14.10 30.00
C THR A 11 15.41 -13.59 30.37
N THR A 12 14.94 -12.57 29.65
CA THR A 12 13.55 -12.10 29.76
C THR A 12 12.69 -12.82 28.74
N VAL A 13 11.67 -13.55 29.18
CA VAL A 13 10.73 -14.26 28.33
C VAL A 13 9.43 -13.48 28.23
N ILE A 14 9.12 -13.01 27.02
CA ILE A 14 7.86 -12.35 26.71
C ILE A 14 6.87 -13.38 26.21
N LYS A 15 5.85 -13.70 27.03
CA LYS A 15 4.79 -14.64 26.65
C LYS A 15 3.73 -13.91 25.84
N LEU A 16 3.54 -14.35 24.59
CA LEU A 16 2.54 -13.74 23.70
C LEU A 16 1.15 -14.31 23.99
N GLN A 17 0.16 -13.44 23.92
CA GLN A 17 -1.25 -13.83 24.04
C GLN A 17 -1.68 -14.64 22.81
N GLN A 18 -2.38 -15.75 23.02
CA GLN A 18 -2.94 -16.54 21.94
C GLN A 18 -4.29 -15.97 21.49
N PRO A 19 -4.65 -16.01 20.20
CA PRO A 19 -3.90 -16.63 19.07
C PRO A 19 -2.80 -15.73 18.47
N TYR A 20 -2.64 -14.50 18.91
CA TYR A 20 -1.71 -13.50 18.33
C TYR A 20 -0.26 -13.98 18.33
N GLY A 21 0.14 -14.73 19.36
CA GLY A 21 1.47 -15.32 19.41
C GLY A 21 1.70 -16.34 18.30
N ALA A 22 0.74 -17.23 18.08
CA ALA A 22 0.80 -18.20 16.99
C ALA A 22 0.87 -17.48 15.64
N ILE A 23 0.07 -16.44 15.44
CA ILE A 23 0.09 -15.61 14.24
C ILE A 23 1.48 -15.00 14.02
N ALA A 24 2.03 -14.35 15.03
CA ALA A 24 3.33 -13.68 14.91
C ALA A 24 4.49 -14.63 14.65
N THR A 25 4.39 -15.89 15.11
CA THR A 25 5.49 -16.88 15.04
C THR A 25 5.38 -17.87 13.89
N SER A 26 4.20 -18.04 13.28
CA SER A 26 3.96 -19.05 12.25
C SER A 26 3.86 -18.49 10.82
N MET A 27 3.88 -17.19 10.64
CA MET A 27 3.98 -16.58 9.32
C MET A 27 5.38 -16.77 8.73
N ALA A 28 5.62 -17.94 8.18
CA ALA A 28 6.93 -18.41 7.76
C ALA A 28 7.61 -17.56 6.68
N TRP A 29 6.90 -16.69 6.01
CA TRP A 29 7.43 -15.95 4.87
C TRP A 29 7.85 -14.52 5.21
N ALA A 30 6.95 -13.75 5.74
CA ALA A 30 7.17 -12.33 5.93
C ALA A 30 7.01 -11.87 7.38
N GLY A 31 6.49 -12.69 8.25
CA GLY A 31 6.05 -12.27 9.58
C GLY A 31 6.62 -13.03 10.75
N ALA A 32 7.31 -14.13 10.53
CA ALA A 32 7.90 -14.87 11.64
C ALA A 32 8.85 -13.95 12.42
N ILE A 33 8.57 -13.78 13.70
CA ILE A 33 9.56 -13.25 14.63
C ILE A 33 10.72 -14.24 14.64
N ASN A 34 11.74 -13.96 13.85
CA ASN A 34 13.01 -14.67 13.90
C ASN A 34 14.04 -13.79 14.63
N TYR A 35 15.19 -14.35 14.89
CA TYR A 35 16.26 -13.74 15.69
C TYR A 35 16.79 -12.41 15.13
N GLU A 36 16.40 -12.02 13.93
CA GLU A 36 16.93 -10.84 13.24
C GLU A 36 15.88 -9.75 13.03
N LYS A 37 14.62 -10.01 13.40
CA LYS A 37 13.55 -9.03 13.21
C LYS A 37 13.44 -8.09 14.40
N SER A 38 13.47 -6.81 14.13
CA SER A 38 13.19 -5.79 15.12
C SER A 38 11.72 -5.82 15.52
N PHE A 39 11.42 -5.60 16.78
CA PHE A 39 10.07 -5.45 17.28
C PHE A 39 9.99 -4.25 18.22
N VAL A 40 8.80 -3.69 18.35
CA VAL A 40 8.51 -2.57 19.23
C VAL A 40 7.51 -2.99 20.28
N ILE A 41 7.81 -2.70 21.54
CA ILE A 41 6.86 -2.87 22.65
C ILE A 41 6.13 -1.54 22.82
N ARG A 42 4.81 -1.57 22.81
CA ARG A 42 3.95 -0.40 22.99
C ARG A 42 2.96 -0.58 24.13
N ASN A 43 2.48 0.53 24.65
CA ASN A 43 1.48 0.58 25.72
C ASN A 43 1.91 -0.19 26.97
N ALA A 44 3.15 0.01 27.39
CA ALA A 44 3.69 -0.41 28.69
C ALA A 44 4.00 0.86 29.50
N PHE A 45 3.48 0.94 30.72
CA PHE A 45 3.67 2.10 31.58
C PHE A 45 5.14 2.34 31.92
N GLU A 46 5.88 1.26 32.04
CA GLU A 46 7.32 1.25 32.39
C GLU A 46 8.20 1.81 31.26
N LEU A 47 7.65 1.96 30.07
CA LEU A 47 8.33 2.55 28.91
C LEU A 47 7.86 3.98 28.62
N LEU A 48 7.14 4.60 29.54
CA LEU A 48 6.74 6.00 29.44
C LEU A 48 7.87 6.89 30.00
N ASP A 49 8.91 7.11 29.21
CA ASP A 49 10.14 7.76 29.66
C ASP A 49 10.62 8.92 28.77
N SER A 50 9.97 9.14 27.62
CA SER A 50 10.34 10.17 26.67
C SER A 50 9.21 11.18 26.41
N PRO A 51 9.55 12.48 26.26
CA PRO A 51 8.54 13.50 25.94
C PRO A 51 7.73 13.18 24.68
N GLY A 52 6.42 13.37 24.75
CA GLY A 52 5.48 13.07 23.67
C GLY A 52 4.87 11.67 23.73
N GLU A 53 5.39 10.80 24.58
CA GLU A 53 4.82 9.46 24.76
C GLU A 53 3.59 9.47 25.64
N PHE A 54 2.73 8.47 25.45
CA PHE A 54 1.55 8.29 26.27
C PHE A 54 1.29 6.81 26.60
N TYR A 55 0.61 6.59 27.72
CA TYR A 55 0.11 5.29 28.14
C TYR A 55 -1.36 5.39 28.54
N PHE A 56 -2.20 4.53 28.00
CA PHE A 56 -3.61 4.47 28.39
C PHE A 56 -3.88 3.24 29.24
N ASN A 57 -4.18 3.47 30.52
CA ASN A 57 -4.61 2.42 31.44
C ASN A 57 -6.09 2.08 31.21
N ARG A 58 -6.34 0.98 30.51
CA ARG A 58 -7.72 0.54 30.18
C ARG A 58 -8.59 0.21 31.40
N LYS A 59 -7.98 -0.21 32.53
CA LYS A 59 -8.71 -0.56 33.75
C LYS A 59 -9.22 0.69 34.48
N THR A 60 -8.34 1.67 34.67
CA THR A 60 -8.66 2.91 35.36
C THR A 60 -9.23 3.99 34.47
N LYS A 61 -9.18 3.79 33.14
CA LYS A 61 -9.53 4.78 32.10
C LYS A 61 -8.70 6.07 32.21
N THR A 62 -7.45 5.94 32.65
CA THR A 62 -6.54 7.06 32.85
C THR A 62 -5.53 7.11 31.73
N LEU A 63 -5.39 8.26 31.09
CA LEU A 63 -4.32 8.56 30.15
C LEU A 63 -3.16 9.22 30.90
N TYR A 64 -1.98 8.65 30.75
CA TYR A 64 -0.71 9.23 31.23
C TYR A 64 0.05 9.75 30.00
N TYR A 65 0.60 10.93 30.12
CA TYR A 65 1.34 11.57 29.05
C TYR A 65 2.64 12.18 29.58
N CYS A 66 3.75 11.91 28.91
CA CYS A 66 5.03 12.51 29.19
C CYS A 66 5.11 13.86 28.44
N SER A 67 4.91 14.95 29.15
CA SER A 67 4.85 16.30 28.56
C SER A 67 6.16 16.68 27.89
N ASN A 68 6.05 17.29 26.72
CA ASN A 68 7.17 17.88 25.98
C ASN A 68 7.42 19.36 26.38
N GLY A 69 6.94 19.74 27.56
CA GLY A 69 7.05 21.10 28.09
C GLY A 69 5.79 21.96 27.91
N GLU A 70 4.74 21.41 27.29
CA GLU A 70 3.46 22.09 27.15
C GLU A 70 2.72 22.24 28.49
N ASP A 71 1.97 23.33 28.61
CA ASP A 71 1.02 23.52 29.70
C ASP A 71 -0.20 22.63 29.51
N MET A 72 -0.22 21.48 30.17
CA MET A 72 -1.31 20.50 30.06
C MET A 72 -2.68 21.04 30.49
N THR A 73 -2.74 22.13 31.22
CA THR A 73 -4.02 22.79 31.59
C THR A 73 -4.64 23.53 30.40
N LYS A 74 -3.87 23.77 29.33
CA LYS A 74 -4.28 24.44 28.09
C LYS A 74 -4.21 23.52 26.89
N ALA A 75 -3.71 22.30 27.06
CA ALA A 75 -3.59 21.33 25.98
C ALA A 75 -4.96 20.92 25.44
N ASN A 76 -5.09 20.91 24.12
CA ASN A 76 -6.25 20.34 23.45
C ASN A 76 -5.99 18.86 23.18
N VAL A 77 -6.63 17.99 23.94
CA VAL A 77 -6.50 16.53 23.79
C VAL A 77 -7.72 15.99 23.04
N ILE A 78 -7.48 15.37 21.89
CA ILE A 78 -8.52 14.76 21.07
C ILE A 78 -8.43 13.24 21.21
N VAL A 79 -9.53 12.62 21.63
CA VAL A 79 -9.67 11.15 21.66
C VAL A 79 -10.76 10.78 20.65
N PRO A 80 -10.38 10.19 19.50
CA PRO A 80 -11.36 9.84 18.48
C PRO A 80 -12.24 8.68 18.98
N THR A 81 -13.52 8.75 18.64
CA THR A 81 -14.51 7.70 18.96
C THR A 81 -15.31 7.26 17.73
N ALA A 82 -15.21 8.00 16.63
CA ALA A 82 -15.93 7.68 15.40
C ALA A 82 -15.20 6.57 14.63
N ASP A 83 -15.88 5.47 14.41
CA ASP A 83 -15.40 4.36 13.58
C ASP A 83 -15.56 4.72 12.10
N GLY A 84 -14.55 5.38 11.55
CA GLY A 84 -14.60 6.03 10.25
C GLY A 84 -15.32 7.39 10.27
N LEU A 85 -15.11 8.17 9.23
CA LEU A 85 -15.65 9.53 9.10
C LEU A 85 -16.80 9.60 8.10
N ILE A 86 -16.69 8.88 6.98
CA ILE A 86 -17.73 8.84 5.94
C ILE A 86 -17.89 7.42 5.41
N HIS A 87 -19.14 6.98 5.29
CA HIS A 87 -19.50 5.74 4.64
C HIS A 87 -20.50 6.01 3.52
N ILE A 88 -20.12 5.68 2.29
CA ILE A 88 -20.93 5.82 1.08
C ILE A 88 -21.17 4.42 0.55
N GLN A 89 -22.40 3.95 0.62
CA GLN A 89 -22.77 2.61 0.19
C GLN A 89 -24.08 2.62 -0.58
N GLY A 90 -24.02 2.25 -1.86
CA GLY A 90 -25.21 1.97 -2.64
C GLY A 90 -25.79 0.60 -2.29
N GLU A 91 -27.09 0.41 -2.54
CA GLU A 91 -27.78 -0.85 -2.23
C GLU A 91 -27.21 -2.03 -3.03
N SER A 92 -26.74 -1.80 -4.24
CA SER A 92 -26.18 -2.82 -5.11
C SER A 92 -25.42 -2.22 -6.29
N VAL A 93 -24.78 -3.05 -7.10
CA VAL A 93 -24.12 -2.67 -8.35
C VAL A 93 -25.05 -2.04 -9.40
N THR A 94 -26.36 -2.20 -9.24
CA THR A 94 -27.37 -1.55 -10.08
C THR A 94 -28.03 -0.35 -9.45
N LYS A 95 -27.87 -0.18 -8.14
CA LYS A 95 -28.43 0.94 -7.36
C LYS A 95 -27.31 1.68 -6.60
N ARG A 96 -26.44 2.33 -7.37
CA ARG A 96 -25.29 3.08 -6.86
C ARG A 96 -25.68 4.41 -6.26
N VAL A 97 -24.95 4.84 -5.23
CA VAL A 97 -24.88 6.25 -4.83
C VAL A 97 -24.12 7.01 -5.90
N ARG A 98 -24.61 8.22 -6.26
CA ARG A 98 -24.06 8.95 -7.40
C ARG A 98 -23.78 10.42 -7.12
N HIS A 99 -22.71 10.92 -7.78
CA HIS A 99 -22.43 12.35 -7.96
C HIS A 99 -22.30 13.13 -6.64
N ILE A 100 -21.47 12.64 -5.71
CA ILE A 100 -21.12 13.36 -4.49
C ILE A 100 -19.69 13.91 -4.62
N ARG A 101 -19.50 15.16 -4.26
CA ARG A 101 -18.21 15.84 -4.24
C ARG A 101 -17.91 16.38 -2.85
N PHE A 102 -16.74 16.08 -2.35
CA PHE A 102 -16.12 16.67 -1.17
C PHE A 102 -14.95 17.52 -1.61
N GLU A 103 -14.94 18.78 -1.24
CA GLU A 103 -13.92 19.71 -1.69
C GLU A 103 -13.52 20.69 -0.58
N GLY A 104 -12.21 20.86 -0.37
CA GLY A 104 -11.65 21.82 0.57
C GLY A 104 -11.91 21.49 2.03
N ILE A 105 -12.12 20.21 2.37
CA ILE A 105 -12.44 19.73 3.72
C ILE A 105 -11.18 19.13 4.35
N THR A 106 -11.00 19.37 5.65
CA THR A 106 -10.02 18.62 6.46
C THR A 106 -10.72 17.47 7.17
N PHE A 107 -10.28 16.26 6.90
CA PHE A 107 -10.69 15.03 7.56
C PHE A 107 -9.60 14.63 8.55
N SER A 108 -9.96 14.46 9.82
CA SER A 108 -8.99 14.18 10.88
C SER A 108 -9.59 13.34 11.99
N TYR A 109 -8.72 12.57 12.67
CA TYR A 109 -8.98 11.94 13.95
C TYR A 109 -10.15 10.94 13.95
N ASP A 110 -10.02 9.89 13.18
CA ASP A 110 -10.91 8.74 13.27
C ASP A 110 -10.40 7.71 14.29
N HIS A 111 -11.27 6.82 14.69
CA HIS A 111 -10.94 5.68 15.56
C HIS A 111 -10.78 4.40 14.73
N TRP A 112 -9.72 3.65 15.00
CA TRP A 112 -9.53 2.34 14.41
C TRP A 112 -9.87 1.24 15.42
N ASN A 113 -10.89 0.44 15.10
CA ASN A 113 -11.42 -0.56 16.02
C ASN A 113 -11.29 -2.00 15.54
N LEU A 114 -10.52 -2.27 14.48
CA LEU A 114 -10.44 -3.61 13.89
C LEU A 114 -10.11 -4.70 14.93
N MET A 115 -9.30 -4.39 15.92
CA MET A 115 -8.97 -5.31 17.02
C MET A 115 -10.15 -5.61 17.95
N GLU A 116 -11.19 -4.81 17.91
CA GLU A 116 -12.39 -4.94 18.74
C GLU A 116 -13.54 -5.62 17.99
N VAL A 117 -13.40 -5.77 16.67
CA VAL A 117 -14.39 -6.49 15.85
C VAL A 117 -14.39 -7.97 16.21
N ALA A 118 -15.56 -8.50 16.53
CA ALA A 118 -15.72 -9.90 16.90
C ALA A 118 -15.16 -10.83 15.81
N GLY A 119 -14.28 -11.75 16.22
CA GLY A 119 -13.61 -12.68 15.29
C GLY A 119 -12.40 -12.11 14.57
N SER A 120 -12.08 -10.82 14.72
CA SER A 120 -10.81 -10.27 14.21
C SER A 120 -9.67 -10.59 15.18
N HIS A 121 -8.54 -11.00 14.65
CA HIS A 121 -7.31 -11.29 15.40
C HIS A 121 -6.16 -10.36 15.03
N GLY A 122 -6.44 -9.29 14.34
CA GLY A 122 -5.49 -8.27 13.96
C GLY A 122 -5.48 -7.97 12.47
N PHE A 123 -4.46 -7.23 12.08
CA PHE A 123 -4.24 -6.77 10.73
C PHE A 123 -2.93 -7.35 10.22
N ALA A 124 -2.97 -8.07 9.13
CA ALA A 124 -1.79 -8.56 8.45
C ALA A 124 -1.67 -7.91 7.08
N GLY A 125 -0.46 -7.66 6.66
CA GLY A 125 -0.16 -7.16 5.33
C GLY A 125 0.62 -8.17 4.53
N ILE A 126 0.28 -8.26 3.25
CA ILE A 126 1.04 -9.02 2.27
C ILE A 126 1.27 -8.08 1.11
N GLN A 127 2.52 -7.67 0.93
CA GLN A 127 2.97 -6.86 -0.20
C GLN A 127 1.90 -5.86 -0.68
N SER A 128 1.67 -4.82 0.09
CA SER A 128 0.71 -3.72 -0.16
C SER A 128 -0.74 -3.95 0.25
N LEU A 129 -1.18 -5.17 0.48
CA LEU A 129 -2.56 -5.44 0.89
C LEU A 129 -2.65 -5.61 2.40
N GLY A 130 -3.45 -4.78 3.04
CA GLY A 130 -3.82 -4.95 4.43
C GLY A 130 -5.10 -5.77 4.58
N LEU A 131 -5.08 -6.78 5.42
CA LEU A 131 -6.19 -7.70 5.64
C LEU A 131 -6.48 -7.89 7.12
N ALA A 132 -7.76 -7.99 7.47
CA ALA A 132 -8.14 -8.48 8.78
C ALA A 132 -7.83 -9.98 8.88
N VAL A 133 -7.21 -10.38 9.98
CA VAL A 133 -6.88 -11.79 10.24
C VAL A 133 -7.98 -12.41 11.07
N LYS A 134 -8.58 -13.51 10.59
CA LYS A 134 -9.55 -14.30 11.33
C LYS A 134 -9.04 -15.70 11.63
N TYR A 135 -9.52 -16.24 12.73
CA TYR A 135 -9.28 -17.62 13.13
C TYR A 135 -10.28 -18.54 12.46
N LEU A 136 -9.81 -19.62 11.87
CA LEU A 136 -10.68 -20.59 11.25
C LEU A 136 -11.26 -21.58 12.27
N PRO A 137 -12.48 -22.10 12.05
CA PRO A 137 -13.12 -23.01 12.98
C PRO A 137 -12.38 -24.34 13.22
N ASP A 138 -11.49 -24.73 12.30
CA ASP A 138 -10.69 -25.97 12.39
C ASP A 138 -9.41 -25.80 13.24
N GLY A 139 -9.21 -24.62 13.83
CA GLY A 139 -8.03 -24.30 14.62
C GLY A 139 -6.79 -23.99 13.79
N ASN A 140 -6.87 -24.10 12.46
CA ASN A 140 -5.85 -23.59 11.57
C ASN A 140 -6.13 -22.13 11.28
N TRP A 141 -5.10 -21.31 11.29
CA TRP A 141 -5.20 -19.99 10.72
C TRP A 141 -4.17 -19.92 9.60
N HIS A 142 -4.58 -19.34 8.52
CA HIS A 142 -3.71 -19.11 7.39
C HIS A 142 -3.83 -17.65 7.00
N PRO A 143 -2.73 -16.89 6.96
CA PRO A 143 -2.79 -15.48 6.55
C PRO A 143 -3.22 -15.32 5.10
N SER A 144 -3.20 -16.39 4.35
CA SER A 144 -3.66 -16.46 2.96
C SER A 144 -5.11 -16.94 2.80
N GLU A 145 -5.78 -17.34 3.86
CA GLU A 145 -7.22 -17.52 3.83
C GLU A 145 -7.87 -16.16 4.06
N TYR A 146 -7.94 -15.42 3.01
CA TYR A 146 -8.60 -14.16 2.93
C TYR A 146 -10.08 -14.37 3.14
N ASN A 147 -10.55 -14.11 4.35
CA ASN A 147 -11.98 -14.05 4.54
C ASN A 147 -12.47 -12.74 3.92
N THR A 148 -13.17 -12.90 2.84
CA THR A 148 -13.63 -11.87 1.92
C THR A 148 -14.58 -10.83 2.54
N THR A 149 -15.03 -11.05 3.76
CA THR A 149 -15.96 -10.16 4.45
C THR A 149 -15.30 -9.04 5.24
N ASP A 150 -13.97 -9.07 5.37
CA ASP A 150 -13.27 -8.20 6.30
C ASP A 150 -12.28 -7.27 5.62
N VAL A 151 -12.78 -6.55 4.66
CA VAL A 151 -12.06 -5.39 4.12
C VAL A 151 -11.88 -4.38 5.25
N PRO A 152 -10.67 -3.96 5.57
CA PRO A 152 -10.45 -2.91 6.56
C PRO A 152 -11.23 -1.65 6.15
N ARG A 153 -12.02 -1.14 7.07
CA ARG A 153 -12.71 0.13 6.84
C ARG A 153 -11.69 1.23 6.74
N GLY A 154 -11.87 2.09 5.74
CA GLY A 154 -11.15 3.35 5.67
C GLY A 154 -11.83 4.43 6.51
N ALA A 155 -11.12 5.50 6.81
CA ALA A 155 -11.73 6.70 7.36
C ALA A 155 -12.88 7.19 6.46
N ILE A 156 -12.67 7.10 5.15
CA ILE A 156 -13.70 7.19 4.13
C ILE A 156 -13.81 5.84 3.44
N HIS A 157 -15.02 5.29 3.41
CA HIS A 157 -15.31 3.98 2.83
C HIS A 157 -16.41 4.08 1.80
N VAL A 158 -16.13 3.62 0.57
CA VAL A 158 -17.04 3.79 -0.58
C VAL A 158 -17.26 2.45 -1.27
N GLU A 159 -18.53 2.08 -1.43
CA GLU A 159 -18.96 0.88 -2.15
C GLU A 159 -20.18 1.16 -3.02
N ASN A 160 -20.30 0.46 -4.14
CA ASN A 160 -21.43 0.58 -5.06
C ASN A 160 -21.75 2.05 -5.35
N ALA A 161 -20.80 2.76 -5.91
CA ALA A 161 -20.89 4.22 -6.08
C ALA A 161 -20.36 4.66 -7.45
N GLU A 162 -20.84 5.80 -7.92
CA GLU A 162 -20.43 6.36 -9.21
C GLU A 162 -20.29 7.87 -9.15
N GLY A 163 -19.21 8.40 -9.74
CA GLY A 163 -19.00 9.84 -9.80
C GLY A 163 -18.70 10.49 -8.45
N ILE A 164 -18.04 9.76 -7.56
CA ILE A 164 -17.62 10.26 -6.25
C ILE A 164 -16.29 11.02 -6.41
N GLN A 165 -16.20 12.19 -5.83
CA GLN A 165 -15.06 13.08 -6.01
C GLN A 165 -14.54 13.57 -4.67
N PHE A 166 -13.25 13.39 -4.42
CA PHE A 166 -12.51 13.98 -3.32
C PHE A 166 -11.46 14.92 -3.93
N VAL A 167 -11.65 16.23 -3.78
CA VAL A 167 -10.83 17.24 -4.46
C VAL A 167 -10.35 18.28 -3.47
N ARG A 168 -9.05 18.58 -3.44
CA ARG A 168 -8.45 19.62 -2.58
C ARG A 168 -8.76 19.46 -1.09
N ASN A 169 -8.89 18.21 -0.62
CA ASN A 169 -9.10 17.92 0.80
C ASN A 169 -7.76 17.67 1.50
N ARG A 170 -7.79 17.73 2.82
CA ARG A 170 -6.67 17.36 3.69
C ARG A 170 -7.05 16.16 4.54
N PHE A 171 -6.16 15.22 4.65
CA PHE A 171 -6.27 14.03 5.50
C PHE A 171 -5.09 14.02 6.45
N GLU A 172 -5.35 14.21 7.75
CA GLU A 172 -4.30 14.37 8.77
C GLU A 172 -4.72 13.67 10.07
N GLY A 173 -3.80 12.94 10.69
CA GLY A 173 -4.08 12.23 11.95
C GLY A 173 -5.12 11.12 11.78
N ILE A 174 -5.05 10.36 10.69
CA ILE A 174 -5.98 9.26 10.41
C ILE A 174 -5.44 7.96 10.99
N SER A 175 -6.26 7.31 11.82
CA SER A 175 -5.93 6.05 12.50
C SER A 175 -6.37 4.80 11.73
N SER A 176 -7.30 4.93 10.80
CA SER A 176 -7.75 3.83 9.95
C SER A 176 -6.62 3.26 9.11
N ALA A 177 -6.74 2.00 8.73
CA ALA A 177 -5.80 1.33 7.83
C ALA A 177 -5.68 2.00 6.46
N VAL A 178 -6.69 2.77 6.05
CA VAL A 178 -6.75 3.50 4.78
C VAL A 178 -7.46 4.83 5.00
N ALA A 179 -6.94 5.93 4.46
CA ALA A 179 -7.67 7.20 4.55
C ALA A 179 -8.90 7.21 3.61
N ILE A 180 -8.74 6.83 2.34
CA ILE A 180 -9.85 6.68 1.38
C ILE A 180 -9.83 5.28 0.79
N ASN A 181 -10.87 4.49 1.05
CA ASN A 181 -11.03 3.14 0.54
C ASN A 181 -12.21 3.05 -0.45
N LEU A 182 -11.90 2.90 -1.73
CA LEU A 182 -12.88 2.66 -2.81
C LEU A 182 -12.96 1.15 -3.06
N VAL A 183 -13.82 0.46 -2.35
CA VAL A 183 -13.71 -1.00 -2.17
C VAL A 183 -14.26 -1.80 -3.33
N ASN A 184 -15.52 -1.60 -3.68
CA ASN A 184 -16.27 -2.48 -4.57
C ASN A 184 -17.20 -1.66 -5.47
N ASP A 185 -17.22 -1.95 -6.76
CA ASP A 185 -18.09 -1.34 -7.76
C ASP A 185 -18.12 0.20 -7.71
N VAL A 186 -16.95 0.82 -7.53
CA VAL A 186 -16.81 2.27 -7.63
C VAL A 186 -16.40 2.63 -9.05
N LYS A 187 -17.13 3.56 -9.67
CA LYS A 187 -16.94 3.90 -11.08
C LYS A 187 -16.85 5.41 -11.30
N ASN A 188 -16.15 5.81 -12.36
CA ASN A 188 -16.11 7.21 -12.82
C ASN A 188 -15.82 8.20 -11.69
N SER A 189 -14.92 7.84 -10.77
CA SER A 189 -14.68 8.55 -9.52
C SER A 189 -13.24 9.09 -9.46
N LYS A 190 -12.98 10.05 -8.56
CA LYS A 190 -11.65 10.63 -8.47
C LYS A 190 -11.24 11.04 -7.06
N VAL A 191 -9.95 10.90 -6.81
CA VAL A 191 -9.21 11.43 -5.65
C VAL A 191 -8.12 12.33 -6.23
N GLU A 192 -8.32 13.63 -6.27
CA GLU A 192 -7.51 14.56 -7.07
C GLU A 192 -7.12 15.80 -6.27
N GLY A 193 -5.83 16.12 -6.25
CA GLY A 193 -5.35 17.34 -5.61
C GLY A 193 -5.52 17.35 -4.09
N ASN A 194 -5.36 16.23 -3.41
CA ASN A 194 -5.50 16.14 -1.96
C ASN A 194 -4.13 16.12 -1.27
N TYR A 195 -4.12 16.53 -0.02
CA TYR A 195 -2.98 16.47 0.88
C TYR A 195 -3.19 15.35 1.90
N PHE A 196 -2.22 14.44 2.02
CA PHE A 196 -2.20 13.35 2.98
C PHE A 196 -0.94 13.43 3.84
N ASN A 197 -1.10 13.45 5.15
CA ASN A 197 0.00 13.48 6.09
C ASN A 197 -0.43 12.92 7.45
N ASP A 198 0.48 12.28 8.18
CA ASP A 198 0.21 11.68 9.48
C ASP A 198 -0.91 10.62 9.43
N LEU A 199 -0.66 9.56 8.66
CA LEU A 199 -1.59 8.44 8.52
C LEU A 199 -0.98 7.15 9.06
N LEU A 200 -1.72 6.40 9.86
CA LEU A 200 -1.26 5.10 10.36
C LEU A 200 -1.22 4.03 9.25
N GLY A 201 -2.04 4.16 8.21
CA GLY A 201 -2.07 3.31 7.02
C GLY A 201 -1.81 4.05 5.72
N ASN A 202 -2.36 3.56 4.62
CA ASN A 202 -2.17 4.15 3.30
C ASN A 202 -3.14 5.31 3.01
N ALA A 203 -2.78 6.12 2.02
CA ALA A 203 -3.61 7.26 1.63
C ALA A 203 -4.87 6.80 0.86
N VAL A 204 -4.69 5.97 -0.17
CA VAL A 204 -5.80 5.54 -1.03
C VAL A 204 -5.67 4.07 -1.38
N SER A 205 -6.77 3.34 -1.25
CA SER A 205 -6.91 1.97 -1.75
C SER A 205 -8.12 1.87 -2.68
N VAL A 206 -7.96 1.13 -3.79
CA VAL A 206 -9.01 0.93 -4.79
C VAL A 206 -9.11 -0.54 -5.17
N GLY A 207 -10.33 -1.06 -5.17
CA GLY A 207 -10.62 -2.39 -5.71
C GLY A 207 -10.08 -3.52 -4.86
N TYR A 208 -10.60 -3.70 -3.67
CA TYR A 208 -10.26 -4.86 -2.85
C TYR A 208 -10.69 -6.18 -3.51
N PRO A 209 -9.87 -7.23 -3.46
CA PRO A 209 -10.07 -8.45 -4.25
C PRO A 209 -11.22 -9.36 -3.79
N GLN A 210 -12.10 -8.89 -2.96
CA GLN A 210 -12.90 -9.76 -2.10
C GLN A 210 -14.37 -9.91 -2.51
N HIS A 211 -14.84 -9.08 -3.43
CA HIS A 211 -16.28 -9.02 -3.73
C HIS A 211 -16.61 -9.15 -5.21
N TYR A 212 -15.70 -9.73 -6.00
CA TYR A 212 -15.90 -9.83 -7.43
C TYR A 212 -16.70 -11.08 -7.79
N LYS A 213 -17.67 -10.91 -8.68
CA LYS A 213 -18.35 -12.00 -9.37
C LYS A 213 -17.96 -11.96 -10.83
N ILE A 214 -17.72 -13.13 -11.40
CA ILE A 214 -17.57 -13.31 -12.83
C ILE A 214 -18.76 -14.12 -13.32
N GLY A 215 -19.68 -13.47 -14.00
CA GLY A 215 -20.98 -14.06 -14.29
C GLY A 215 -21.77 -14.33 -13.01
N ASN A 216 -22.25 -15.57 -12.82
CA ASN A 216 -22.95 -15.99 -11.61
C ASN A 216 -22.03 -16.60 -10.54
N GLU A 217 -20.74 -16.71 -10.81
CA GLU A 217 -19.77 -17.30 -9.87
C GLU A 217 -19.07 -16.21 -9.06
N GLU A 218 -19.09 -16.38 -7.76
CA GLU A 218 -18.28 -15.56 -6.85
C GLU A 218 -16.81 -15.88 -7.08
N VAL A 219 -16.01 -14.88 -7.41
CA VAL A 219 -14.56 -15.02 -7.44
C VAL A 219 -14.07 -15.10 -6.02
N LYS A 220 -13.90 -16.32 -5.53
CA LYS A 220 -13.26 -16.54 -4.25
C LYS A 220 -11.75 -16.40 -4.43
N PRO A 221 -11.08 -15.58 -3.63
CA PRO A 221 -9.64 -15.67 -3.49
C PRO A 221 -9.28 -17.10 -3.12
N VAL A 222 -8.13 -17.58 -3.55
CA VAL A 222 -7.72 -18.97 -3.34
C VAL A 222 -7.78 -19.35 -1.87
N GLU A 223 -8.50 -20.40 -1.57
CA GLU A 223 -8.70 -20.92 -0.21
C GLU A 223 -7.43 -21.48 0.44
N LYS A 224 -6.33 -21.60 -0.29
CA LYS A 224 -5.08 -22.15 0.24
C LYS A 224 -3.92 -21.29 -0.20
N GLY A 225 -3.16 -20.87 0.78
CA GLY A 225 -1.97 -20.06 0.58
C GLY A 225 -1.06 -20.55 -0.53
N MET A 226 -0.41 -19.61 -1.14
CA MET A 226 0.59 -19.88 -2.15
C MET A 226 1.67 -20.79 -1.58
N SER A 227 1.64 -22.08 -1.91
CA SER A 227 2.82 -22.89 -1.74
C SER A 227 3.79 -22.60 -2.89
N LEU A 228 5.07 -22.60 -2.60
CA LEU A 228 6.13 -22.53 -3.64
C LEU A 228 5.91 -23.58 -4.75
N ALA A 229 5.21 -24.67 -4.45
CA ALA A 229 4.85 -25.72 -5.41
C ALA A 229 3.80 -25.25 -6.44
N LEU A 230 2.86 -24.39 -6.02
CA LEU A 230 1.91 -23.78 -6.94
C LEU A 230 2.61 -22.77 -7.86
N ALA A 231 3.63 -22.07 -7.37
CA ALA A 231 4.42 -21.13 -8.12
C ALA A 231 5.14 -21.73 -9.34
N LYS A 232 5.25 -23.04 -9.42
CA LYS A 232 5.89 -23.77 -10.52
C LYS A 232 4.92 -24.34 -11.55
N GLN A 233 3.61 -24.20 -11.36
CA GLN A 233 2.64 -24.73 -12.30
C GLN A 233 2.44 -23.76 -13.48
N PRO A 234 2.38 -24.26 -14.71
CA PRO A 234 2.12 -23.41 -15.88
C PRO A 234 0.72 -22.80 -15.79
N VAL A 235 0.62 -21.52 -16.09
CA VAL A 235 -0.66 -20.81 -16.17
C VAL A 235 -1.54 -21.46 -17.25
N ASN A 236 -2.74 -21.88 -16.87
CA ASN A 236 -3.68 -22.44 -17.86
C ASN A 236 -4.33 -21.30 -18.66
N LYS A 237 -3.69 -20.97 -19.78
CA LYS A 237 -4.13 -19.86 -20.66
C LYS A 237 -5.55 -20.02 -21.20
N SER A 238 -6.10 -21.23 -21.29
CA SER A 238 -7.41 -21.46 -21.88
C SER A 238 -8.57 -21.01 -21.01
N LYS A 239 -8.40 -20.99 -19.69
CA LYS A 239 -9.44 -20.52 -18.75
C LYS A 239 -9.49 -19.01 -18.57
N LEU A 240 -8.58 -18.28 -19.15
CA LEU A 240 -8.31 -16.88 -18.82
C LEU A 240 -8.76 -15.87 -19.90
N GLN A 241 -9.13 -16.35 -21.10
CA GLN A 241 -9.49 -15.47 -22.22
C GLN A 241 -10.85 -14.76 -22.09
N ASN A 242 -11.74 -15.22 -21.20
CA ASN A 242 -13.12 -14.74 -21.13
C ASN A 242 -13.45 -13.89 -19.89
N TYR A 243 -12.47 -13.55 -19.06
CA TYR A 243 -12.74 -13.00 -17.73
C TYR A 243 -12.87 -11.48 -17.63
N THR A 244 -12.66 -10.75 -18.71
CA THR A 244 -12.68 -9.29 -18.68
C THR A 244 -14.01 -8.65 -19.03
N GLU A 245 -14.99 -9.47 -19.42
CA GLU A 245 -16.35 -9.01 -19.74
C GLU A 245 -17.33 -9.44 -18.63
N GLY A 246 -18.15 -8.50 -18.16
CA GLY A 246 -19.22 -8.79 -17.22
C GLY A 246 -18.80 -8.98 -15.75
N ILE A 247 -17.69 -8.39 -15.31
CA ILE A 247 -17.25 -8.47 -13.90
C ILE A 247 -18.07 -7.52 -13.05
N GLU A 248 -18.91 -8.06 -12.19
CA GLU A 248 -19.57 -7.27 -11.16
C GLU A 248 -18.59 -6.89 -10.06
N GLY A 249 -18.72 -5.70 -9.51
CA GLY A 249 -17.90 -5.24 -8.38
C GLY A 249 -16.56 -4.63 -8.77
N LEU A 250 -16.16 -4.68 -10.04
CA LEU A 250 -14.92 -4.08 -10.51
C LEU A 250 -14.95 -2.56 -10.36
N CYS A 251 -13.90 -1.99 -9.78
CA CYS A 251 -13.66 -0.56 -9.81
C CYS A 251 -13.13 -0.16 -11.19
N ASP A 252 -13.78 0.82 -11.81
CA ASP A 252 -13.50 1.18 -13.20
C ASP A 252 -13.48 2.68 -13.42
N ASN A 253 -12.54 3.14 -14.26
CA ASN A 253 -12.35 4.55 -14.61
C ASN A 253 -12.18 5.45 -13.36
N ILE A 254 -11.19 5.11 -12.55
CA ILE A 254 -10.82 5.87 -11.35
C ILE A 254 -9.62 6.77 -11.67
N ILE A 255 -9.63 7.99 -11.15
CA ILE A 255 -8.53 8.94 -11.26
C ILE A 255 -7.94 9.17 -9.88
N LEU A 256 -6.67 8.87 -9.71
CA LEU A 256 -5.88 9.14 -8.51
C LEU A 256 -4.75 10.09 -8.91
N ALA A 257 -4.98 11.39 -8.81
CA ALA A 257 -4.08 12.34 -9.42
C ALA A 257 -3.73 13.53 -8.52
N ASP A 258 -2.55 14.09 -8.74
CA ASP A 258 -2.12 15.34 -8.12
C ASP A 258 -2.16 15.31 -6.57
N ASN A 259 -2.03 14.14 -5.94
CA ASN A 259 -2.06 14.04 -4.48
C ASN A 259 -0.64 14.18 -3.91
N TYR A 260 -0.51 15.01 -2.88
CA TYR A 260 0.72 15.17 -2.10
C TYR A 260 0.65 14.27 -0.87
N ILE A 261 1.60 13.32 -0.76
CA ILE A 261 1.54 12.23 0.22
C ILE A 261 2.86 12.15 0.98
N ARG A 262 2.80 12.33 2.31
CA ARG A 262 3.93 12.25 3.24
C ARG A 262 3.51 11.57 4.53
N ASN A 263 4.48 11.07 5.31
CA ASN A 263 4.26 10.49 6.63
C ASN A 263 3.05 9.55 6.68
N ILE A 264 3.09 8.51 5.87
CA ILE A 264 2.03 7.50 5.80
C ILE A 264 2.54 6.12 6.22
N SER A 265 1.62 5.20 6.44
CA SER A 265 1.93 3.81 6.83
C SER A 265 2.76 3.75 8.12
N LEU A 266 2.50 4.67 9.06
CA LEU A 266 3.28 4.82 10.29
C LEU A 266 3.15 3.62 11.23
N ASP A 267 2.00 2.95 11.25
CA ASP A 267 1.75 1.73 12.01
C ASP A 267 1.58 0.49 11.12
N PHE A 268 0.88 0.65 10.00
CA PHE A 268 0.67 -0.43 9.03
C PHE A 268 1.73 -0.38 7.95
N ARG A 269 2.98 -0.68 8.32
CA ARG A 269 4.18 -0.44 7.52
C ARG A 269 4.26 -1.25 6.22
N GLN A 270 3.44 -2.28 6.10
CA GLN A 270 3.38 -3.16 4.94
C GLN A 270 2.50 -2.64 3.80
N VAL A 271 1.81 -1.52 3.97
CA VAL A 271 0.96 -0.94 2.92
C VAL A 271 1.67 0.21 2.21
N GLU A 272 1.43 0.35 0.94
CA GLU A 272 1.97 1.42 0.10
C GLU A 272 1.06 2.64 0.11
N ALA A 273 1.54 3.77 -0.40
CA ALA A 273 0.78 5.00 -0.37
C ALA A 273 -0.53 4.93 -1.16
N ILE A 274 -0.45 4.37 -2.36
CA ILE A 274 -1.60 4.17 -3.25
C ILE A 274 -1.62 2.70 -3.68
N THR A 275 -2.76 2.06 -3.49
CA THR A 275 -2.98 0.68 -3.95
C THR A 275 -4.19 0.61 -4.86
N ALA A 276 -4.03 0.02 -6.03
CA ALA A 276 -5.09 -0.18 -7.01
C ALA A 276 -5.05 -1.62 -7.50
N PHE A 277 -5.86 -2.49 -6.91
CA PHE A 277 -5.76 -3.94 -7.09
C PHE A 277 -6.59 -4.46 -8.28
N PHE A 278 -7.89 -4.59 -8.10
CA PHE A 278 -8.80 -5.04 -9.16
C PHE A 278 -9.47 -3.83 -9.80
N VAL A 279 -8.79 -3.25 -10.77
CA VAL A 279 -9.17 -2.00 -11.41
C VAL A 279 -8.99 -2.10 -12.91
N SER A 280 -9.82 -1.39 -13.66
CA SER A 280 -9.63 -1.17 -15.09
C SER A 280 -9.75 0.31 -15.43
N ASN A 281 -9.11 0.72 -16.53
CA ASN A 281 -9.16 2.09 -17.03
C ASN A 281 -8.80 3.15 -15.95
N THR A 282 -7.99 2.76 -14.96
CA THR A 282 -7.63 3.61 -13.82
C THR A 282 -6.34 4.36 -14.11
N ARG A 283 -6.31 5.63 -13.73
CA ARG A 283 -5.16 6.51 -13.90
C ARG A 283 -4.60 6.91 -12.53
N ILE A 284 -3.33 6.60 -12.31
CA ILE A 284 -2.54 7.01 -11.13
C ILE A 284 -1.47 7.94 -11.67
N GLU A 285 -1.70 9.23 -11.60
CA GLU A 285 -0.89 10.18 -12.33
C GLU A 285 -0.59 11.45 -11.54
N HIS A 286 0.56 12.04 -11.77
CA HIS A 286 0.96 13.32 -11.17
C HIS A 286 0.98 13.36 -9.63
N ASN A 287 1.02 12.21 -8.94
CA ASN A 287 1.15 12.20 -7.49
C ASN A 287 2.59 12.49 -7.05
N ASP A 288 2.74 13.11 -5.89
CA ASP A 288 4.04 13.35 -5.26
C ASP A 288 4.10 12.59 -3.93
N ILE A 289 4.89 11.49 -3.91
CA ILE A 289 4.94 10.52 -2.81
C ILE A 289 6.37 10.38 -2.35
N GLU A 290 6.62 10.58 -1.05
CA GLU A 290 7.98 10.49 -0.53
C GLU A 290 8.01 9.97 0.91
N GLY A 291 9.06 9.22 1.24
CA GLY A 291 9.37 8.82 2.61
C GLY A 291 8.49 7.69 3.15
N THR A 292 8.15 6.69 2.32
CA THR A 292 7.29 5.59 2.74
C THR A 292 8.08 4.44 3.41
N PRO A 293 7.51 3.75 4.40
CA PRO A 293 8.13 2.56 5.01
C PRO A 293 8.29 1.39 4.05
N TYR A 294 7.44 1.30 3.04
CA TYR A 294 7.43 0.30 1.96
C TYR A 294 7.40 0.99 0.60
N GLY A 295 6.71 0.44 -0.42
CA GLY A 295 6.61 1.05 -1.73
C GLY A 295 5.74 2.32 -1.78
N ALA A 296 5.61 2.90 -2.96
CA ALA A 296 4.76 4.07 -3.17
C ALA A 296 3.43 3.72 -3.84
N ILE A 297 3.46 2.94 -4.92
CA ILE A 297 2.28 2.65 -5.75
C ILE A 297 2.25 1.16 -6.09
N THR A 298 1.13 0.50 -5.80
CA THR A 298 0.80 -0.83 -6.33
C THR A 298 -0.31 -0.71 -7.37
N CYS A 299 -0.13 -1.37 -8.52
CA CYS A 299 -1.16 -1.53 -9.53
C CYS A 299 -1.27 -2.99 -9.99
N GLY A 300 -2.50 -3.55 -9.91
CA GLY A 300 -2.77 -4.95 -10.14
C GLY A 300 -2.62 -5.81 -8.90
N TRP A 301 -3.13 -7.02 -8.97
CA TRP A 301 -3.11 -7.94 -7.85
C TRP A 301 -3.02 -9.38 -8.30
N TRP A 302 -2.41 -10.18 -7.49
CA TRP A 302 -2.23 -11.59 -7.52
C TRP A 302 -1.04 -12.10 -8.31
N TRP A 303 -0.25 -12.93 -7.67
CA TRP A 303 0.89 -13.62 -8.24
C TRP A 303 0.40 -14.67 -9.26
N GLY A 304 0.99 -14.73 -10.43
CA GLY A 304 0.54 -15.42 -11.65
C GLY A 304 0.33 -16.92 -11.62
N ASN A 305 0.16 -17.43 -10.47
CA ASN A 305 0.21 -18.81 -10.10
C ASN A 305 -1.15 -19.48 -9.96
N SER A 306 -2.17 -18.70 -9.83
CA SER A 306 -3.37 -19.20 -9.22
C SER A 306 -4.39 -19.74 -10.22
N GLY A 307 -4.18 -19.53 -11.50
CA GLY A 307 -5.26 -19.75 -12.46
C GLY A 307 -6.53 -18.98 -12.08
N ILE A 308 -6.38 -17.98 -11.17
CA ILE A 308 -7.50 -17.15 -10.75
C ILE A 308 -7.78 -16.13 -11.82
N PRO A 309 -9.03 -16.03 -12.23
CA PRO A 309 -9.51 -15.02 -13.16
C PRO A 309 -9.14 -13.59 -12.75
N ALA A 310 -9.12 -13.36 -11.46
CA ALA A 310 -8.85 -12.07 -10.85
C ALA A 310 -7.49 -11.45 -11.26
N SER A 311 -6.47 -12.25 -11.53
CA SER A 311 -5.18 -11.74 -12.00
C SER A 311 -5.24 -11.09 -13.40
N LYS A 312 -6.34 -11.23 -14.12
CA LYS A 312 -6.56 -10.66 -15.46
C LYS A 312 -7.62 -9.57 -15.50
N VAL A 313 -8.10 -9.15 -14.39
CA VAL A 313 -9.11 -8.10 -14.27
C VAL A 313 -8.52 -6.73 -14.57
N ALA A 314 -7.32 -6.50 -14.08
CA ALA A 314 -6.62 -5.24 -14.28
C ALA A 314 -6.24 -5.08 -15.76
N LYS A 315 -6.69 -3.99 -16.38
CA LYS A 315 -6.38 -3.66 -17.79
C LYS A 315 -6.48 -2.19 -18.06
N ASN A 316 -5.76 -1.73 -19.08
CA ASN A 316 -5.80 -0.36 -19.58
C ASN A 316 -5.54 0.69 -18.49
N ASN A 317 -4.76 0.35 -17.48
CA ASN A 317 -4.42 1.28 -16.41
C ASN A 317 -3.21 2.13 -16.82
N SER A 318 -3.04 3.26 -16.17
CA SER A 318 -1.88 4.13 -16.35
C SER A 318 -1.28 4.50 -15.01
N VAL A 319 0.01 4.26 -14.85
CA VAL A 319 0.81 4.79 -13.75
C VAL A 319 1.82 5.76 -14.36
N SER A 320 1.49 7.06 -14.36
CA SER A 320 2.21 8.01 -15.21
C SER A 320 2.49 9.35 -14.55
N PHE A 321 3.63 9.91 -14.88
CA PHE A 321 4.06 11.23 -14.42
C PHE A 321 4.06 11.42 -12.90
N ASN A 322 4.14 10.34 -12.12
CA ASN A 322 4.30 10.43 -10.67
C ASN A 322 5.74 10.79 -10.32
N ARG A 323 5.92 11.57 -9.26
CA ARG A 323 7.18 11.77 -8.58
C ARG A 323 7.15 10.92 -7.32
N ALA A 324 8.00 9.91 -7.20
CA ALA A 324 8.01 9.03 -6.04
C ALA A 324 9.42 8.60 -5.66
N GLY A 325 9.70 8.54 -4.35
CA GLY A 325 11.02 8.13 -3.91
C GLY A 325 11.22 8.10 -2.40
N ASN A 326 12.47 7.84 -1.99
CA ASN A 326 12.84 7.62 -0.60
C ASN A 326 11.93 6.60 0.09
N THR A 327 11.65 5.50 -0.63
CA THR A 327 10.77 4.42 -0.20
C THR A 327 11.54 3.30 0.49
N HIS A 328 10.81 2.28 0.99
CA HIS A 328 11.41 1.09 1.60
C HIS A 328 12.27 1.40 2.83
N GLN A 329 11.86 2.35 3.64
CA GLN A 329 12.61 2.72 4.83
C GLN A 329 12.58 1.64 5.93
N VAL A 330 11.68 0.67 5.84
CA VAL A 330 11.49 -0.39 6.84
C VAL A 330 11.44 -1.78 6.22
N LEU A 331 10.69 -1.95 5.13
CA LEU A 331 10.45 -3.22 4.48
C LEU A 331 11.07 -3.21 3.08
N ASP A 332 11.62 -4.35 2.66
CA ASP A 332 12.39 -4.43 1.42
C ASP A 332 11.59 -4.97 0.23
N ASP A 333 10.97 -6.11 0.32
CA ASP A 333 10.45 -6.88 -0.83
C ASP A 333 9.26 -6.21 -1.55
N GLY A 334 9.54 -5.20 -2.36
CA GLY A 334 8.57 -4.42 -3.12
C GLY A 334 9.25 -3.47 -4.11
N GLY A 335 8.48 -2.59 -4.73
CA GLY A 335 8.96 -1.57 -5.67
C GLY A 335 8.47 -0.16 -5.31
N ILE A 336 9.16 0.88 -5.82
CA ILE A 336 8.54 2.22 -5.80
C ILE A 336 7.19 2.14 -6.53
N ILE A 337 7.20 1.50 -7.72
CA ILE A 337 6.01 1.06 -8.44
C ILE A 337 6.04 -0.47 -8.49
N TYR A 338 5.07 -1.09 -7.85
CA TYR A 338 4.92 -2.54 -7.76
C TYR A 338 3.72 -3.01 -8.59
N LEU A 339 3.92 -4.03 -9.40
CA LEU A 339 2.92 -4.49 -10.36
C LEU A 339 2.70 -5.99 -10.21
N LEU A 340 1.45 -6.42 -10.28
CA LEU A 340 1.07 -7.82 -10.17
C LEU A 340 0.02 -8.22 -11.20
N GLY A 341 0.15 -9.45 -11.68
CA GLY A 341 -0.81 -10.06 -12.61
C GLY A 341 -0.73 -9.56 -14.03
N GLU A 342 -1.46 -10.20 -14.90
CA GLU A 342 -1.56 -9.83 -16.31
C GLU A 342 -2.40 -8.56 -16.46
N GLN A 343 -1.87 -7.54 -17.10
CA GLN A 343 -2.49 -6.23 -17.23
C GLN A 343 -2.42 -5.69 -18.67
N PRO A 344 -3.15 -6.28 -19.60
CA PRO A 344 -3.12 -5.85 -20.98
C PRO A 344 -3.50 -4.38 -21.14
N GLY A 345 -2.67 -3.65 -21.92
CA GLY A 345 -2.87 -2.23 -22.15
C GLY A 345 -2.44 -1.29 -21.02
N THR A 346 -1.94 -1.83 -19.90
CA THR A 346 -1.44 -1.01 -18.79
C THR A 346 -0.05 -0.43 -19.12
N LYS A 347 0.12 0.86 -18.77
CA LYS A 347 1.35 1.61 -19.02
C LYS A 347 1.95 2.18 -17.74
N VAL A 348 3.26 2.10 -17.63
CA VAL A 348 4.07 2.81 -16.63
C VAL A 348 4.95 3.79 -17.39
N GLU A 349 4.58 5.07 -17.38
CA GLU A 349 5.17 6.04 -18.30
C GLU A 349 5.46 7.38 -17.66
N GLY A 350 6.62 7.94 -17.96
CA GLY A 350 6.95 9.33 -17.63
C GLY A 350 7.11 9.61 -16.13
N ASN A 351 7.29 8.60 -15.31
CA ASN A 351 7.48 8.79 -13.87
C ASN A 351 8.92 9.24 -13.57
N TYR A 352 9.08 10.05 -12.52
CA TYR A 352 10.37 10.36 -11.90
C TYR A 352 10.50 9.61 -10.58
N LEU A 353 11.34 8.58 -10.57
CA LEU A 353 11.55 7.68 -9.44
C LEU A 353 12.95 7.83 -8.87
N PHE A 354 13.09 7.83 -7.55
CA PHE A 354 14.39 8.02 -6.92
C PHE A 354 14.52 7.31 -5.57
N ASN A 355 15.74 6.85 -5.28
CA ASN A 355 16.11 6.25 -4.01
C ASN A 355 15.14 5.16 -3.51
N GLY A 356 15.08 4.05 -4.26
CA GLY A 356 14.36 2.84 -3.87
C GLY A 356 15.11 1.60 -4.31
N PRO A 357 15.09 0.52 -3.54
CA PRO A 357 15.87 -0.71 -3.83
C PRO A 357 15.46 -1.36 -5.14
N ARG A 358 14.19 -1.23 -5.52
CA ARG A 358 13.63 -1.60 -6.82
C ARG A 358 12.70 -0.47 -7.27
N CYS A 359 12.96 0.17 -8.38
CA CYS A 359 12.13 1.31 -8.78
C CYS A 359 10.84 0.85 -9.46
N ILE A 360 10.94 -0.05 -10.43
CA ILE A 360 9.78 -0.65 -11.10
C ILE A 360 9.91 -2.17 -10.95
N TYR A 361 8.95 -2.75 -10.27
CA TYR A 361 8.96 -4.16 -9.95
C TYR A 361 7.68 -4.87 -10.43
N PRO A 362 7.65 -5.32 -11.69
CA PRO A 362 6.70 -6.34 -12.13
C PRO A 362 7.04 -7.67 -11.47
N ASP A 363 6.27 -8.06 -10.47
CA ASP A 363 6.45 -9.31 -9.76
C ASP A 363 5.73 -10.46 -10.45
N ASP A 364 5.78 -11.60 -9.86
CA ASP A 364 5.39 -12.89 -10.40
C ASP A 364 4.03 -12.90 -11.10
N GLY A 365 4.02 -13.25 -12.37
CA GLY A 365 2.84 -13.28 -13.21
C GLY A 365 2.45 -11.95 -13.86
N SER A 366 3.23 -10.90 -13.66
CA SER A 366 3.03 -9.64 -14.40
C SER A 366 3.24 -9.85 -15.89
N ALA A 367 2.31 -9.37 -16.71
CA ALA A 367 2.42 -9.51 -18.16
C ALA A 367 1.67 -8.42 -18.93
N TYR A 368 2.03 -8.28 -20.22
CA TYR A 368 1.40 -7.35 -21.18
C TYR A 368 1.50 -5.89 -20.78
N LEU A 369 2.56 -5.52 -20.08
CA LEU A 369 2.85 -4.16 -19.64
C LEU A 369 3.68 -3.40 -20.67
N THR A 370 3.52 -2.08 -20.68
CA THR A 370 4.44 -1.16 -21.37
C THR A 370 5.09 -0.25 -20.34
N ILE A 371 6.42 -0.29 -20.23
CA ILE A 371 7.22 0.50 -19.28
C ILE A 371 8.13 1.42 -20.08
N THR A 372 7.83 2.71 -20.15
CA THR A 372 8.53 3.60 -21.07
C THR A 372 8.70 5.01 -20.53
N ARG A 373 9.77 5.68 -20.96
CA ARG A 373 10.01 7.10 -20.67
C ARG A 373 10.03 7.46 -19.18
N ASN A 374 10.39 6.51 -18.30
CA ASN A 374 10.59 6.80 -16.89
C ASN A 374 12.01 7.32 -16.65
N VAL A 375 12.17 8.24 -15.70
CA VAL A 375 13.47 8.72 -15.25
C VAL A 375 13.74 8.17 -13.86
N ILE A 376 14.83 7.42 -13.73
CA ILE A 376 15.22 6.74 -12.50
C ILE A 376 16.52 7.33 -11.97
N ASN A 377 16.45 7.95 -10.78
CA ASN A 377 17.58 8.56 -10.10
C ASN A 377 17.97 7.74 -8.87
N ASN A 378 18.43 6.51 -9.08
CA ASN A 378 18.96 5.68 -8.01
C ASN A 378 20.44 5.94 -7.79
N THR A 379 20.79 6.36 -6.58
CA THR A 379 22.19 6.68 -6.24
C THR A 379 22.98 5.46 -5.77
N SER A 380 22.33 4.40 -5.30
CA SER A 380 22.98 3.17 -4.87
C SER A 380 23.20 2.22 -6.04
N TYR A 381 24.42 1.76 -6.20
CA TYR A 381 24.78 0.75 -7.22
C TYR A 381 24.21 -0.65 -6.94
N LYS A 382 23.67 -0.89 -5.74
CA LYS A 382 23.02 -2.14 -5.34
C LYS A 382 21.53 -2.17 -5.72
N TRP A 383 20.93 -1.04 -6.07
CA TRP A 383 19.51 -0.88 -6.31
C TRP A 383 19.16 -1.05 -7.78
N MET A 384 18.13 -1.85 -8.04
CA MET A 384 17.66 -2.14 -9.39
C MET A 384 16.66 -1.08 -9.84
N TRP A 385 16.76 -0.67 -11.10
CA TRP A 385 15.72 0.17 -11.66
C TRP A 385 14.55 -0.64 -12.22
N LEU A 386 14.78 -1.91 -12.64
CA LEU A 386 13.77 -2.83 -13.15
C LEU A 386 14.00 -4.22 -12.56
N HIS A 387 12.95 -4.86 -12.07
CA HIS A 387 13.01 -6.20 -11.50
C HIS A 387 11.89 -7.07 -12.04
N LEU A 388 12.16 -7.89 -13.05
CA LEU A 388 11.27 -8.92 -13.57
C LEU A 388 11.64 -10.24 -12.91
N TRP A 389 10.95 -10.56 -11.82
CA TRP A 389 11.38 -11.55 -10.84
C TRP A 389 11.43 -12.99 -11.36
N THR A 390 10.40 -13.46 -12.10
CA THR A 390 10.27 -14.88 -12.49
C THR A 390 10.02 -15.06 -13.97
N ALA A 391 10.18 -16.29 -14.45
CA ALA A 391 9.86 -16.68 -15.83
C ALA A 391 8.38 -16.44 -16.22
N ARG A 392 7.51 -16.17 -15.24
CA ARG A 392 6.11 -15.83 -15.46
C ARG A 392 5.85 -14.33 -15.64
N CYS A 393 6.87 -13.49 -15.50
CA CYS A 393 6.84 -12.13 -16.01
C CYS A 393 7.06 -12.18 -17.53
N HIS A 394 6.03 -11.92 -18.33
CA HIS A 394 6.15 -12.19 -19.78
C HIS A 394 5.46 -11.15 -20.65
N ASP A 395 5.90 -11.08 -21.91
CA ASP A 395 5.34 -10.18 -22.93
C ASP A 395 5.29 -8.71 -22.45
N ILE A 396 6.34 -8.26 -21.76
CA ILE A 396 6.51 -6.89 -21.27
C ILE A 396 7.44 -6.12 -22.22
N VAL A 397 7.01 -4.92 -22.59
CA VAL A 397 7.82 -4.00 -23.42
C VAL A 397 8.37 -2.90 -22.53
N VAL A 398 9.70 -2.80 -22.51
CA VAL A 398 10.43 -1.79 -21.73
C VAL A 398 11.32 -1.00 -22.69
N SER A 399 11.07 0.31 -22.85
CA SER A 399 11.84 1.11 -23.81
C SER A 399 11.97 2.57 -23.37
N ASP A 400 13.02 3.21 -23.90
CA ASP A 400 13.25 4.65 -23.75
C ASP A 400 13.27 5.16 -22.31
N ASN A 401 13.71 4.34 -21.35
CA ASN A 401 13.87 4.75 -19.96
C ASN A 401 15.24 5.38 -19.72
N TYR A 402 15.32 6.34 -18.81
CA TYR A 402 16.49 7.15 -18.50
C TYR A 402 16.95 6.83 -17.09
N VAL A 403 18.12 6.22 -16.88
CA VAL A 403 18.51 5.62 -15.62
C VAL A 403 19.90 6.04 -15.16
N ILE A 404 20.04 6.32 -13.89
CA ILE A 404 21.33 6.27 -13.20
C ILE A 404 21.48 4.84 -12.70
N ASN A 405 22.66 4.24 -12.87
CA ASN A 405 22.89 2.85 -12.49
C ASN A 405 21.96 1.87 -13.23
N ASN A 406 22.41 1.39 -14.37
CA ASN A 406 21.62 0.46 -15.20
C ASN A 406 21.63 -0.99 -14.67
N LEU A 407 21.36 -1.16 -13.36
CA LEU A 407 21.19 -2.48 -12.77
C LEU A 407 19.73 -2.91 -12.95
N LEU A 408 19.53 -4.03 -13.63
CA LEU A 408 18.22 -4.64 -13.83
C LEU A 408 18.30 -6.17 -13.70
N MET A 409 17.16 -6.78 -13.40
CA MET A 409 16.97 -8.22 -13.49
C MET A 409 15.80 -8.52 -14.44
N ASP A 410 16.04 -9.39 -15.41
CA ASP A 410 14.99 -9.93 -16.28
C ASP A 410 15.10 -11.46 -16.32
N ASN A 411 14.34 -12.13 -15.48
CA ASN A 411 14.18 -13.59 -15.47
C ASN A 411 12.95 -14.02 -16.28
N GLY A 412 12.28 -13.07 -16.91
CA GLY A 412 11.01 -13.29 -17.59
C GLY A 412 11.12 -13.97 -18.95
N THR A 413 10.00 -14.07 -19.63
CA THR A 413 9.89 -14.76 -20.91
C THR A 413 9.30 -13.81 -21.96
N ASN A 414 9.91 -13.75 -23.14
CA ASN A 414 9.45 -12.94 -24.27
C ASN A 414 9.32 -11.43 -23.94
N ASN A 415 10.11 -10.93 -23.00
CA ASN A 415 10.20 -9.52 -22.72
C ASN A 415 11.11 -8.81 -23.72
N LYS A 416 10.88 -7.52 -23.93
CA LYS A 416 11.75 -6.65 -24.74
C LYS A 416 12.23 -5.50 -23.87
N VAL A 417 13.50 -5.51 -23.53
CA VAL A 417 14.16 -4.41 -22.79
C VAL A 417 15.13 -3.74 -23.75
N GLU A 418 14.80 -2.56 -24.25
CA GLU A 418 15.57 -1.86 -25.26
C GLU A 418 15.66 -0.36 -25.02
N LYS A 419 16.63 0.29 -25.68
CA LYS A 419 16.81 1.75 -25.63
C LYS A 419 16.84 2.33 -24.20
N THR A 420 17.54 1.67 -23.28
CA THR A 420 17.80 2.24 -21.95
C THR A 420 18.93 3.27 -22.06
N HIS A 421 18.62 4.52 -21.66
CA HIS A 421 19.57 5.63 -21.65
C HIS A 421 20.23 5.72 -20.28
N SER A 422 21.51 5.39 -20.19
CA SER A 422 22.24 5.34 -18.91
C SER A 422 23.08 6.59 -18.68
N PHE A 423 23.04 7.09 -17.46
CA PHE A 423 23.78 8.26 -16.99
C PHE A 423 24.60 7.89 -15.75
N ARG A 424 25.64 8.66 -15.45
CA ARG A 424 26.51 8.43 -14.27
C ARG A 424 25.92 9.05 -13.02
N ASP A 425 25.36 10.24 -13.17
CA ASP A 425 24.73 10.96 -12.09
C ASP A 425 23.59 11.87 -12.58
N LYS A 426 22.86 12.46 -11.64
CA LYS A 426 21.71 13.33 -11.93
C LYS A 426 22.05 14.56 -12.77
N ALA A 427 23.27 15.08 -12.66
CA ALA A 427 23.68 16.31 -13.37
C ALA A 427 23.81 16.06 -14.89
N GLU A 428 23.97 14.80 -15.31
CA GLU A 428 24.05 14.43 -16.72
C GLU A 428 22.68 14.32 -17.40
N PHE A 429 21.57 14.31 -16.65
CA PHE A 429 20.25 14.27 -17.28
C PHE A 429 20.06 15.47 -18.19
N SER A 430 19.61 15.19 -19.41
CA SER A 430 19.44 16.19 -20.46
C SER A 430 18.25 15.86 -21.35
N GLY A 431 17.87 16.80 -22.21
CA GLY A 431 16.86 16.59 -23.23
C GLY A 431 15.52 16.10 -22.69
N GLU A 432 15.08 14.92 -23.09
CA GLU A 432 13.78 14.35 -22.72
C GLU A 432 13.71 13.97 -21.24
N ALA A 433 14.80 13.51 -20.63
CA ALA A 433 14.82 13.19 -19.20
C ALA A 433 14.46 14.40 -18.33
N LEU A 434 15.01 15.58 -18.63
CA LEU A 434 14.69 16.82 -17.88
C LEU A 434 13.22 17.23 -18.09
N LYS A 435 12.65 17.04 -19.28
CA LYS A 435 11.24 17.33 -19.54
C LYS A 435 10.32 16.42 -18.73
N ILE A 436 10.66 15.15 -18.62
CA ILE A 436 9.92 14.19 -17.80
C ILE A 436 10.00 14.58 -16.33
N ILE A 437 11.19 14.87 -15.80
CA ILE A 437 11.37 15.31 -14.42
C ILE A 437 10.52 16.57 -14.12
N ALA A 438 10.54 17.52 -15.04
CA ALA A 438 9.76 18.77 -14.86
C ALA A 438 8.25 18.57 -14.90
N LYS A 439 7.79 17.51 -15.58
CA LYS A 439 6.37 17.17 -15.71
C LYS A 439 5.88 16.24 -14.61
N ALA A 440 6.75 15.44 -13.99
CA ALA A 440 6.40 14.49 -12.96
C ALA A 440 6.04 15.17 -11.62
N GLY A 441 5.06 14.61 -10.92
CA GLY A 441 4.51 15.19 -9.70
C GLY A 441 3.38 16.18 -9.98
N ILE A 442 2.99 16.91 -8.98
CA ILE A 442 1.79 17.74 -8.93
C ILE A 442 1.78 18.82 -10.01
N GLU A 443 0.72 18.87 -10.79
CA GLU A 443 0.51 19.88 -11.82
C GLU A 443 0.28 21.27 -11.23
N GLU A 444 0.56 22.31 -12.03
CA GLU A 444 0.47 23.72 -11.61
C GLU A 444 -0.89 24.08 -10.98
N LYS A 445 -1.97 23.52 -11.53
CA LYS A 445 -3.34 23.77 -11.02
C LYS A 445 -3.58 23.33 -9.57
N TYR A 446 -2.70 22.46 -9.03
CA TYR A 446 -2.78 21.94 -7.65
C TYR A 446 -1.54 22.28 -6.79
N LYS A 447 -0.65 23.14 -7.25
CA LYS A 447 0.54 23.55 -6.47
C LYS A 447 0.20 24.20 -5.13
N ASP A 448 -0.98 24.75 -5.00
CA ASP A 448 -1.47 25.36 -3.77
C ASP A 448 -1.69 24.37 -2.60
N ILE A 449 -1.86 23.06 -2.88
CA ILE A 449 -1.95 22.05 -1.82
C ILE A 449 -0.59 21.69 -1.23
N VAL A 450 0.49 21.93 -1.97
CA VAL A 450 1.85 21.64 -1.53
C VAL A 450 2.25 22.61 -0.42
N PRO A 451 2.61 22.16 0.77
CA PRO A 451 2.99 23.06 1.84
C PRO A 451 4.28 23.82 1.48
N LYS A 452 4.39 25.06 1.99
CA LYS A 452 5.58 25.89 1.76
C LYS A 452 6.87 25.30 2.32
N ALA A 453 6.74 24.49 3.37
CA ALA A 453 7.82 23.69 3.95
C ALA A 453 7.39 22.24 4.00
N GLU A 454 8.32 21.32 3.73
CA GLU A 454 8.07 19.89 3.91
C GLU A 454 7.56 19.62 5.34
N PRO A 455 6.53 18.77 5.51
CA PRO A 455 6.09 18.35 6.82
C PRO A 455 7.25 17.73 7.60
N GLU A 456 7.28 18.00 8.90
CA GLU A 456 8.25 17.33 9.76
C GLU A 456 8.11 15.81 9.60
N LYS A 457 9.25 15.12 9.42
CA LYS A 457 9.25 13.67 9.30
C LYS A 457 8.84 13.05 10.63
N ILE A 458 7.72 12.35 10.63
CA ILE A 458 7.28 11.59 11.80
C ILE A 458 8.15 10.33 11.89
N SER A 459 8.89 10.20 12.99
CA SER A 459 9.73 9.02 13.21
C SER A 459 8.85 7.80 13.45
N ILE A 460 9.08 6.76 12.66
CA ILE A 460 8.45 5.45 12.84
C ILE A 460 9.18 4.57 13.86
N TYR A 461 10.29 5.06 14.38
CA TYR A 461 11.10 4.40 15.39
C TYR A 461 11.24 5.27 16.64
N PRO A 462 11.41 4.67 17.82
CA PRO A 462 11.84 5.39 19.01
C PRO A 462 13.14 6.19 18.77
N LYS A 463 13.31 7.31 19.46
CA LYS A 463 14.45 8.23 19.27
C LYS A 463 15.83 7.54 19.35
N ASP A 464 15.93 6.46 20.14
CA ASP A 464 17.17 5.72 20.36
C ASP A 464 17.31 4.48 19.48
N PHE A 465 16.38 4.28 18.55
CA PHE A 465 16.44 3.17 17.61
C PHE A 465 17.56 3.41 16.60
N LYS A 466 18.65 2.65 16.72
CA LYS A 466 19.67 2.61 15.67
C LYS A 466 19.10 1.79 14.51
N GLU A 467 18.74 2.47 13.43
CA GLU A 467 18.49 1.81 12.17
C GLU A 467 19.65 0.85 11.90
N ARG A 468 19.39 -0.45 11.89
CA ARG A 468 20.30 -1.35 11.20
C ARG A 468 20.22 -0.93 9.73
N ASP A 469 21.39 -0.73 9.15
CA ASP A 469 21.51 -0.61 7.70
C ASP A 469 20.90 -1.87 7.07
N VAL A 470 19.64 -1.82 6.78
CA VAL A 470 18.87 -2.95 6.18
C VAL A 470 19.39 -3.23 4.76
N PHE A 471 20.23 -2.35 4.26
CA PHE A 471 20.74 -2.37 2.87
C PHE A 471 22.27 -2.46 2.76
N ASN A 472 22.99 -2.76 3.85
CA ASN A 472 24.43 -3.06 3.79
C ASN A 472 24.75 -4.51 3.48
#